data_04b03aa0683df39019c3374420f2741b
#
_entry.id   04b03aa0683df39019c3374420f2741b
#
_cell.length_a   1.000
_cell.length_b   1.000
_cell.length_c   1.000
_cell.angle_alpha   90.00
_cell.angle_beta   90.00
_cell.angle_gamma   90.00
#
_symmetry.space_group_name_H-M   'P 1'
#
loop_
_entity.id
_entity.type
_entity.pdbx_description
1 polymer ?
#
loop_
_entity_poly.entity_id
_entity_poly.type
_entity_poly.pdbx_seq_one_letter_code
_entity_poly.pdbx_strand_id
1 'polypeptide(L)'
;MKRAALTLLFGVGLLIAGGVQADVRPWDVVRSQSAITLRVGSPLGARSGQFERWTGDIRFDPDAPETARVGIEVDATSLRMDDRALTRTALGPGFLDSAAHPHIAFRLRSLVPAGDQSFSAQADITLKGVTRPVTFPVILRNDGRTAQMTGGFSLDRAAFGIGTRGPWNGLIGRQVRVDVVLATRLSS
;
A
#
# COMPACT_ATOMS: atom_id res chain seq x y z
N MET A 1 -21.65 62.75 -48.49
CA MET A 1 -21.78 61.32 -48.43
C MET A 1 -20.82 60.83 -47.38
N LYS A 2 -21.29 60.60 -46.11
CA LYS A 2 -20.49 60.20 -44.97
C LYS A 2 -20.68 58.71 -44.71
N ARG A 3 -19.61 57.90 -44.81
CA ARG A 3 -19.64 56.46 -44.49
C ARG A 3 -19.25 56.30 -43.05
N ALA A 4 -20.18 55.79 -42.24
CA ALA A 4 -19.93 55.37 -40.86
C ALA A 4 -19.33 53.98 -40.88
N ALA A 5 -18.14 53.82 -40.26
CA ALA A 5 -17.52 52.52 -40.02
C ALA A 5 -17.99 52.01 -38.63
N LEU A 6 -18.63 50.87 -38.60
CA LEU A 6 -19.07 50.16 -37.40
C LEU A 6 -17.95 49.20 -36.96
N THR A 7 -17.29 49.54 -35.88
CA THR A 7 -16.24 48.69 -35.28
C THR A 7 -16.90 47.70 -34.31
N LEU A 8 -16.92 46.40 -34.67
CA LEU A 8 -17.34 45.30 -33.79
C LEU A 8 -16.18 44.96 -32.88
N LEU A 9 -16.31 45.26 -31.59
CA LEU A 9 -15.42 44.74 -30.53
C LEU A 9 -15.82 43.32 -30.19
N PHE A 10 -15.04 42.33 -30.63
CA PHE A 10 -15.10 40.95 -30.16
C PHE A 10 -14.43 40.87 -28.78
N GLY A 11 -15.23 40.83 -27.71
CA GLY A 11 -14.76 40.53 -26.37
C GLY A 11 -14.40 39.04 -26.26
N VAL A 12 -13.10 38.72 -26.27
CA VAL A 12 -12.58 37.36 -25.92
C VAL A 12 -12.72 37.18 -24.43
N GLY A 13 -13.80 36.53 -24.00
CA GLY A 13 -13.93 36.06 -22.61
C GLY A 13 -12.93 34.97 -22.33
N LEU A 14 -11.87 35.28 -21.55
CA LEU A 14 -10.89 34.33 -21.04
C LEU A 14 -11.59 33.51 -19.94
N LEU A 15 -12.08 32.33 -20.28
CA LEU A 15 -12.50 31.32 -19.29
C LEU A 15 -11.28 30.80 -18.55
N ILE A 16 -10.99 31.37 -17.39
CA ILE A 16 -10.01 30.80 -16.47
C ILE A 16 -10.69 29.56 -15.88
N ALA A 17 -10.41 28.39 -16.46
CA ALA A 17 -10.69 27.13 -15.83
C ALA A 17 -9.78 27.04 -14.58
N GLY A 18 -10.31 27.42 -13.41
CA GLY A 18 -9.67 27.20 -12.13
C GLY A 18 -9.57 25.70 -11.90
N GLY A 19 -8.40 25.11 -12.21
CA GLY A 19 -8.11 23.73 -11.83
C GLY A 19 -8.16 23.63 -10.31
N VAL A 20 -9.06 22.81 -9.78
CA VAL A 20 -9.05 22.45 -8.36
C VAL A 20 -7.74 21.74 -8.11
N GLN A 21 -6.84 22.38 -7.39
CA GLN A 21 -5.58 21.81 -7.02
C GLN A 21 -5.81 20.88 -5.84
N ALA A 22 -5.42 19.60 -5.97
CA ALA A 22 -5.55 18.64 -4.88
C ALA A 22 -4.76 19.12 -3.65
N ASP A 23 -5.42 19.17 -2.49
CA ASP A 23 -4.83 19.57 -1.22
C ASP A 23 -4.27 18.34 -0.48
N VAL A 24 -3.14 17.85 -0.96
CA VAL A 24 -2.48 16.65 -0.44
C VAL A 24 -1.87 16.91 0.93
N ARG A 25 -2.49 16.39 1.98
CA ARG A 25 -2.11 16.59 3.39
C ARG A 25 -1.49 15.33 3.99
N PRO A 26 -0.65 15.47 5.05
CA PRO A 26 -0.14 14.33 5.82
C PRO A 26 -1.22 13.74 6.72
N TRP A 27 -1.14 12.40 6.90
CA TRP A 27 -2.06 11.63 7.74
C TRP A 27 -1.29 10.73 8.69
N ASP A 28 -1.62 10.81 9.98
CA ASP A 28 -1.01 10.00 11.03
C ASP A 28 -1.66 8.63 11.12
N VAL A 29 -0.86 7.58 11.22
CA VAL A 29 -1.35 6.22 11.38
C VAL A 29 -1.85 5.98 12.81
N VAL A 30 -3.08 5.50 12.95
CA VAL A 30 -3.65 5.04 14.22
C VAL A 30 -3.27 3.58 14.43
N ARG A 31 -2.14 3.34 15.12
CA ARG A 31 -1.52 2.01 15.25
C ARG A 31 -2.44 0.95 15.87
N SER A 32 -3.21 1.32 16.89
CA SER A 32 -4.15 0.41 17.57
C SER A 32 -5.30 -0.10 16.70
N GLN A 33 -5.54 0.55 15.54
CA GLN A 33 -6.58 0.21 14.58
C GLN A 33 -6.01 -0.25 13.23
N SER A 34 -4.70 -0.46 13.17
CA SER A 34 -3.98 -0.80 11.95
C SER A 34 -3.21 -2.10 12.11
N ALA A 35 -3.19 -2.92 11.06
CA ALA A 35 -2.50 -4.20 11.07
C ALA A 35 -1.94 -4.57 9.69
N ILE A 36 -0.79 -5.24 9.69
CA ILE A 36 -0.22 -5.91 8.53
C ILE A 36 -0.06 -7.37 8.89
N THR A 37 -0.88 -8.23 8.29
CA THR A 37 -0.90 -9.67 8.56
C THR A 37 -0.54 -10.46 7.33
N LEU A 38 -0.01 -11.65 7.53
CA LEU A 38 0.28 -12.60 6.46
C LEU A 38 -0.34 -13.97 6.77
N ARG A 39 -0.64 -14.69 5.70
CA ARG A 39 -1.10 -16.08 5.78
C ARG A 39 -0.46 -16.92 4.69
N VAL A 40 0.04 -18.09 5.04
CA VAL A 40 0.64 -19.04 4.12
C VAL A 40 0.08 -20.44 4.34
N GLY A 41 -0.21 -21.13 3.25
CA GLY A 41 -0.68 -22.54 3.32
C GLY A 41 0.45 -23.49 3.67
N SER A 42 0.11 -24.58 4.38
CA SER A 42 0.98 -25.73 4.60
C SER A 42 0.14 -27.01 4.62
N PRO A 43 0.74 -28.21 4.51
CA PRO A 43 0.02 -29.48 4.64
C PRO A 43 -0.73 -29.65 5.98
N LEU A 44 -0.26 -28.94 7.02
CA LEU A 44 -0.86 -28.94 8.36
C LEU A 44 -1.85 -27.78 8.57
N GLY A 45 -2.34 -27.18 7.50
CA GLY A 45 -3.23 -26.01 7.52
C GLY A 45 -2.53 -24.67 7.28
N ALA A 46 -3.30 -23.60 7.24
CA ALA A 46 -2.77 -22.27 7.07
C ALA A 46 -2.04 -21.80 8.34
N ARG A 47 -0.95 -21.09 8.15
CA ARG A 47 -0.18 -20.42 9.21
C ARG A 47 -0.30 -18.91 9.04
N SER A 48 -0.48 -18.23 10.14
CA SER A 48 -0.66 -16.77 10.18
C SER A 48 0.48 -16.10 10.90
N GLY A 49 0.71 -14.84 10.56
CA GLY A 49 1.68 -13.99 11.24
C GLY A 49 1.29 -12.53 11.11
N GLN A 50 1.87 -11.70 11.95
CA GLN A 50 1.67 -10.25 11.98
C GLN A 50 2.99 -9.54 12.18
N PHE A 51 3.17 -8.40 11.52
CA PHE A 51 4.26 -7.49 11.78
C PHE A 51 3.84 -6.48 12.87
N GLU A 52 4.59 -6.46 13.97
CA GLU A 52 4.28 -5.60 15.11
C GLU A 52 4.84 -4.18 14.96
N ARG A 53 5.94 -4.02 14.22
CA ARG A 53 6.59 -2.72 14.03
C ARG A 53 6.69 -2.35 12.56
N TRP A 54 6.14 -1.21 12.22
CA TRP A 54 6.20 -0.59 10.90
C TRP A 54 5.86 0.90 11.01
N THR A 55 6.21 1.68 10.03
CA THR A 55 5.89 3.11 9.91
C THR A 55 5.23 3.39 8.56
N GLY A 56 4.47 4.46 8.48
CA GLY A 56 3.83 4.91 7.25
C GLY A 56 4.00 6.41 7.05
N ASP A 57 4.46 6.81 5.87
CA ASP A 57 4.33 8.17 5.35
C ASP A 57 3.14 8.17 4.39
N ILE A 58 2.03 8.77 4.85
CA ILE A 58 0.76 8.75 4.13
C ILE A 58 0.33 10.18 3.90
N ARG A 59 0.12 10.52 2.63
CA ARG A 59 -0.37 11.83 2.21
C ARG A 59 -1.41 11.65 1.13
N PHE A 60 -2.56 12.22 1.30
CA PHE A 60 -3.60 12.25 0.27
C PHE A 60 -4.59 13.39 0.51
N ASP A 61 -5.35 13.69 -0.55
CA ASP A 61 -6.51 14.56 -0.49
C ASP A 61 -7.77 13.66 -0.38
N PRO A 62 -8.63 13.84 0.64
CA PRO A 62 -9.88 13.08 0.76
C PRO A 62 -10.82 13.20 -0.44
N ASP A 63 -10.80 14.35 -1.12
CA ASP A 63 -11.64 14.65 -2.29
C ASP A 63 -10.99 14.18 -3.61
N ALA A 64 -9.68 13.86 -3.59
CA ALA A 64 -8.91 13.35 -4.72
C ALA A 64 -7.98 12.19 -4.29
N PRO A 65 -8.51 11.04 -3.82
CA PRO A 65 -7.71 9.95 -3.25
C PRO A 65 -6.68 9.37 -4.22
N GLU A 66 -6.90 9.49 -5.54
CA GLU A 66 -5.95 9.04 -6.58
C GLU A 66 -4.62 9.81 -6.54
N THR A 67 -4.58 10.98 -5.87
CA THR A 67 -3.34 11.75 -5.67
C THR A 67 -2.48 11.22 -4.52
N ALA A 68 -2.92 10.14 -3.86
CA ALA A 68 -2.28 9.57 -2.68
C ALA A 68 -0.82 9.22 -2.90
N ARG A 69 -0.02 9.53 -1.89
CA ARG A 69 1.38 9.10 -1.76
C ARG A 69 1.50 8.28 -0.48
N VAL A 70 1.83 7.01 -0.63
CA VAL A 70 1.93 6.08 0.50
C VAL A 70 3.24 5.32 0.43
N GLY A 71 4.03 5.46 1.48
CA GLY A 71 5.20 4.67 1.77
C GLY A 71 5.04 3.97 3.10
N ILE A 72 5.23 2.65 3.14
CA ILE A 72 5.24 1.87 4.40
C ILE A 72 6.60 1.21 4.52
N GLU A 73 7.20 1.31 5.68
CA GLU A 73 8.41 0.57 6.04
C GLU A 73 8.12 -0.36 7.21
N VAL A 74 8.34 -1.65 6.99
CA VAL A 74 8.08 -2.71 7.97
C VAL A 74 9.40 -3.24 8.50
N ASP A 75 9.54 -3.30 9.82
CA ASP A 75 10.64 -4.01 10.48
C ASP A 75 10.39 -5.52 10.36
N ALA A 76 11.17 -6.18 9.50
CA ALA A 76 11.05 -7.61 9.26
C ALA A 76 11.28 -8.45 10.52
N THR A 77 12.11 -7.95 11.47
CA THR A 77 12.40 -8.65 12.74
C THR A 77 11.20 -8.67 13.68
N SER A 78 10.20 -7.83 13.41
CA SER A 78 8.98 -7.74 14.22
C SER A 78 7.91 -8.77 13.84
N LEU A 79 8.17 -9.64 12.85
CA LEU A 79 7.23 -10.70 12.52
C LEU A 79 7.00 -11.62 13.71
N ARG A 80 5.73 -11.87 14.00
CA ARG A 80 5.27 -12.92 14.93
C ARG A 80 4.34 -13.86 14.20
N MET A 81 4.70 -15.12 14.17
CA MET A 81 3.83 -16.20 13.71
C MET A 81 3.02 -16.73 14.89
N ASP A 82 2.01 -17.52 14.61
CA ASP A 82 1.18 -18.24 15.58
C ASP A 82 1.98 -19.25 16.44
N ASP A 83 3.22 -19.55 16.09
CA ASP A 83 4.14 -20.41 16.81
C ASP A 83 5.55 -19.81 16.87
N ARG A 84 6.25 -19.98 18.03
CA ARG A 84 7.59 -19.42 18.24
C ARG A 84 8.66 -20.09 17.36
N ALA A 85 8.55 -21.40 17.09
CA ALA A 85 9.50 -22.09 16.24
C ALA A 85 9.33 -21.64 14.78
N LEU A 86 8.07 -21.47 14.33
CA LEU A 86 7.77 -20.89 13.03
C LEU A 86 8.26 -19.45 12.91
N THR A 87 8.11 -18.64 13.95
CA THR A 87 8.66 -17.27 13.97
C THR A 87 10.16 -17.28 13.73
N ARG A 88 10.94 -18.11 14.47
CA ARG A 88 12.39 -18.22 14.28
C ARG A 88 12.75 -18.67 12.87
N THR A 89 12.03 -19.66 12.35
CA THR A 89 12.25 -20.15 10.99
C THR A 89 11.98 -19.07 9.95
N ALA A 90 10.86 -18.36 10.07
CA ALA A 90 10.47 -17.28 9.16
C ALA A 90 11.46 -16.10 9.15
N LEU A 91 12.07 -15.79 10.28
CA LEU A 91 13.09 -14.73 10.41
C LEU A 91 14.46 -15.15 9.90
N GLY A 92 14.72 -16.47 9.78
CA GLY A 92 16.02 -17.03 9.44
C GLY A 92 16.47 -16.83 7.99
N PRO A 93 17.76 -17.16 7.69
CA PRO A 93 18.40 -16.91 6.39
C PRO A 93 17.72 -17.57 5.21
N GLY A 94 17.07 -18.74 5.41
CA GLY A 94 16.32 -19.43 4.35
C GLY A 94 14.99 -18.78 3.99
N PHE A 95 14.51 -17.83 4.80
CA PHE A 95 13.22 -17.15 4.65
C PHE A 95 13.41 -15.64 4.53
N LEU A 96 12.96 -14.85 5.51
CA LEU A 96 13.07 -13.38 5.45
C LEU A 96 14.52 -12.89 5.56
N ASP A 97 15.39 -13.69 6.19
CA ASP A 97 16.77 -13.29 6.46
C ASP A 97 16.85 -11.92 7.12
N SER A 98 16.04 -11.76 8.17
CA SER A 98 15.77 -10.46 8.78
C SER A 98 17.00 -9.81 9.42
N ALA A 99 18.05 -10.58 9.69
CA ALA A 99 19.33 -10.04 10.18
C ALA A 99 20.08 -9.29 9.07
N ALA A 100 20.07 -9.81 7.83
CA ALA A 100 20.68 -9.15 6.67
C ALA A 100 19.73 -8.17 5.97
N HIS A 101 18.42 -8.39 6.10
CA HIS A 101 17.37 -7.62 5.43
C HIS A 101 16.29 -7.18 6.45
N PRO A 102 16.61 -6.26 7.37
CA PRO A 102 15.70 -5.87 8.45
C PRO A 102 14.48 -5.07 7.98
N HIS A 103 14.49 -4.55 6.74
CA HIS A 103 13.42 -3.69 6.23
C HIS A 103 12.69 -4.31 5.05
N ILE A 104 11.36 -4.23 5.10
CA ILE A 104 10.46 -4.50 3.96
C ILE A 104 9.82 -3.16 3.60
N ALA A 105 9.88 -2.77 2.34
CA ALA A 105 9.31 -1.52 1.88
C ALA A 105 8.12 -1.75 0.95
N PHE A 106 7.09 -0.94 1.14
CA PHE A 106 5.97 -0.80 0.23
C PHE A 106 5.90 0.66 -0.26
N ARG A 107 5.71 0.85 -1.57
CA ARG A 107 5.53 2.17 -2.17
C ARG A 107 4.38 2.15 -3.17
N LEU A 108 3.36 2.94 -2.89
CA LEU A 108 2.25 3.14 -3.82
C LEU A 108 2.77 3.86 -5.08
N ARG A 109 2.39 3.35 -6.25
CA ARG A 109 2.65 3.98 -7.55
C ARG A 109 1.43 4.74 -8.05
N SER A 110 0.26 4.10 -7.95
CA SER A 110 -1.01 4.71 -8.34
C SER A 110 -2.18 4.09 -7.58
N LEU A 111 -3.23 4.88 -7.42
CA LEU A 111 -4.51 4.46 -6.87
C LEU A 111 -5.58 4.86 -7.89
N VAL A 112 -6.13 3.88 -8.61
CA VAL A 112 -7.07 4.10 -9.70
C VAL A 112 -8.48 3.81 -9.21
N PRO A 113 -9.44 4.74 -9.33
CA PRO A 113 -10.84 4.49 -8.98
C PRO A 113 -11.39 3.26 -9.74
N ALA A 114 -12.10 2.38 -9.02
CA ALA A 114 -12.67 1.15 -9.55
C ALA A 114 -14.15 0.98 -9.18
N GLY A 115 -14.74 1.99 -8.57
CA GLY A 115 -16.13 2.03 -8.12
C GLY A 115 -16.27 2.91 -6.88
N ASP A 116 -17.46 2.94 -6.30
CA ASP A 116 -17.71 3.71 -5.08
C ASP A 116 -16.84 3.18 -3.93
N GLN A 117 -15.99 4.05 -3.35
CA GLN A 117 -15.01 3.76 -2.31
C GLN A 117 -14.01 2.63 -2.64
N SER A 118 -14.02 2.14 -3.87
CA SER A 118 -13.17 1.05 -4.35
C SER A 118 -12.11 1.57 -5.30
N PHE A 119 -10.87 1.08 -5.14
CA PHE A 119 -9.73 1.46 -5.94
C PHE A 119 -8.91 0.23 -6.33
N SER A 120 -8.20 0.34 -7.45
CA SER A 120 -7.11 -0.58 -7.80
C SER A 120 -5.79 0.09 -7.45
N ALA A 121 -5.07 -0.47 -6.47
CA ALA A 121 -3.75 0.01 -6.07
C ALA A 121 -2.68 -0.71 -6.90
N GLN A 122 -1.75 0.05 -7.46
CA GLN A 122 -0.50 -0.45 -8.02
C GLN A 122 0.65 0.00 -7.13
N ALA A 123 1.48 -0.93 -6.71
CA ALA A 123 2.56 -0.64 -5.78
C ALA A 123 3.79 -1.50 -6.03
N ASP A 124 4.93 -1.07 -5.50
CA ASP A 124 6.14 -1.87 -5.40
C ASP A 124 6.31 -2.41 -3.98
N ILE A 125 6.71 -3.67 -3.89
CA ILE A 125 7.15 -4.29 -2.65
C ILE A 125 8.61 -4.68 -2.79
N THR A 126 9.43 -4.21 -1.85
CA THR A 126 10.83 -4.60 -1.73
C THR A 126 10.98 -5.51 -0.52
N LEU A 127 11.45 -6.73 -0.77
CA LEU A 127 11.64 -7.77 0.23
C LEU A 127 12.94 -8.51 -0.07
N LYS A 128 13.83 -8.66 0.91
CA LYS A 128 15.18 -9.24 0.73
C LYS A 128 15.99 -8.58 -0.40
N GLY A 129 15.87 -7.27 -0.57
CA GLY A 129 16.53 -6.53 -1.63
C GLY A 129 15.92 -6.72 -3.04
N VAL A 130 14.88 -7.54 -3.19
CA VAL A 130 14.17 -7.77 -4.45
C VAL A 130 12.90 -6.94 -4.49
N THR A 131 12.74 -6.11 -5.52
CA THR A 131 11.50 -5.32 -5.73
C THR A 131 10.61 -5.98 -6.77
N ARG A 132 9.32 -6.08 -6.47
CA ARG A 132 8.29 -6.61 -7.37
C ARG A 132 7.04 -5.73 -7.36
N PRO A 133 6.42 -5.50 -8.52
CA PRO A 133 5.14 -4.84 -8.59
C PRO A 133 4.01 -5.76 -8.09
N VAL A 134 3.00 -5.15 -7.47
CA VAL A 134 1.74 -5.79 -7.10
C VAL A 134 0.58 -4.89 -7.50
N THR A 135 -0.54 -5.53 -7.86
CA THR A 135 -1.82 -4.83 -8.11
C THR A 135 -2.90 -5.51 -7.29
N PHE A 136 -3.69 -4.75 -6.57
CA PHE A 136 -4.71 -5.30 -5.68
C PHE A 136 -5.85 -4.31 -5.43
N PRO A 137 -7.05 -4.83 -5.11
CA PRO A 137 -8.19 -4.00 -4.75
C PRO A 137 -8.01 -3.40 -3.36
N VAL A 138 -8.44 -2.16 -3.20
CA VAL A 138 -8.47 -1.41 -1.95
C VAL A 138 -9.85 -0.81 -1.75
N ILE A 139 -10.35 -0.87 -0.54
CA ILE A 139 -11.52 -0.10 -0.10
C ILE A 139 -11.01 1.03 0.79
N LEU A 140 -11.36 2.27 0.45
CA LEU A 140 -11.01 3.46 1.20
C LEU A 140 -12.30 4.15 1.66
N ARG A 141 -12.46 4.27 2.98
CA ARG A 141 -13.52 5.05 3.60
C ARG A 141 -12.90 6.24 4.29
N ASN A 142 -13.39 7.43 4.04
CA ASN A 142 -12.92 8.64 4.72
C ASN A 142 -14.08 9.56 5.04
N ASP A 143 -13.92 10.42 6.05
CA ASP A 143 -14.86 11.46 6.46
C ASP A 143 -14.22 12.87 6.45
N GLY A 144 -13.06 13.00 5.78
CA GLY A 144 -12.27 14.23 5.71
C GLY A 144 -11.35 14.46 6.92
N ARG A 145 -11.50 13.71 8.01
CA ARG A 145 -10.67 13.79 9.23
C ARG A 145 -10.06 12.45 9.61
N THR A 146 -10.78 11.37 9.37
CA THR A 146 -10.31 10.00 9.55
C THR A 146 -10.44 9.24 8.23
N ALA A 147 -9.54 8.30 8.00
CA ALA A 147 -9.65 7.40 6.87
C ALA A 147 -9.27 5.98 7.27
N GLN A 148 -10.00 5.02 6.71
CA GLN A 148 -9.70 3.60 6.84
C GLN A 148 -9.52 2.98 5.46
N MET A 149 -8.38 2.39 5.25
CA MET A 149 -8.05 1.62 4.06
C MET A 149 -7.95 0.14 4.41
N THR A 150 -8.62 -0.70 3.62
CA THR A 150 -8.46 -2.15 3.68
C THR A 150 -8.09 -2.69 2.31
N GLY A 151 -7.12 -3.59 2.27
CA GLY A 151 -6.68 -4.22 1.04
C GLY A 151 -5.91 -5.49 1.31
N GLY A 152 -5.70 -6.28 0.26
CA GLY A 152 -4.91 -7.48 0.40
C GLY A 152 -4.49 -8.03 -0.95
N PHE A 153 -3.30 -8.63 -0.96
CA PHE A 153 -2.66 -9.18 -2.15
C PHE A 153 -1.95 -10.50 -1.84
N SER A 154 -1.59 -11.23 -2.88
CA SER A 154 -0.80 -12.44 -2.74
C SER A 154 0.56 -12.25 -3.37
N LEU A 155 1.61 -12.72 -2.70
CA LEU A 155 2.99 -12.72 -3.15
C LEU A 155 3.43 -14.15 -3.46
N ASP A 156 4.12 -14.35 -4.59
CA ASP A 156 4.88 -15.56 -4.82
C ASP A 156 6.19 -15.49 -4.01
N ARG A 157 6.27 -16.23 -2.90
CA ARG A 157 7.46 -16.23 -2.04
C ARG A 157 8.74 -16.61 -2.77
N ALA A 158 8.64 -17.48 -3.79
CA ALA A 158 9.79 -17.91 -4.55
C ALA A 158 10.40 -16.80 -5.40
N ALA A 159 9.60 -15.81 -5.83
CA ALA A 159 10.07 -14.64 -6.56
C ALA A 159 10.99 -13.72 -5.71
N PHE A 160 11.01 -13.93 -4.40
CA PHE A 160 11.88 -13.24 -3.43
C PHE A 160 12.93 -14.19 -2.82
N GLY A 161 13.05 -15.42 -3.31
CA GLY A 161 14.00 -16.41 -2.79
C GLY A 161 13.67 -16.91 -1.37
N ILE A 162 12.39 -16.82 -0.95
CA ILE A 162 11.95 -17.21 0.39
C ILE A 162 11.57 -18.68 0.42
N GLY A 163 12.21 -19.46 1.30
CA GLY A 163 11.92 -20.89 1.48
C GLY A 163 12.09 -21.73 0.21
N THR A 164 13.00 -21.34 -0.68
CA THR A 164 13.22 -22.00 -1.98
C THR A 164 14.22 -23.16 -1.92
N ARG A 165 14.90 -23.33 -0.77
CA ARG A 165 15.92 -24.36 -0.58
C ARG A 165 15.46 -25.40 0.44
N GLY A 166 15.96 -26.63 0.28
CA GLY A 166 15.68 -27.75 1.18
C GLY A 166 14.22 -28.20 1.14
N PRO A 167 13.74 -28.93 2.19
CA PRO A 167 12.42 -29.54 2.23
C PRO A 167 11.28 -28.49 2.25
N TRP A 168 11.56 -27.26 2.69
CA TRP A 168 10.58 -26.20 2.80
C TRP A 168 9.93 -25.82 1.47
N ASN A 169 10.66 -26.00 0.34
CA ASN A 169 10.13 -25.63 -0.97
C ASN A 169 8.88 -26.43 -1.36
N GLY A 170 8.78 -27.68 -0.93
CA GLY A 170 7.60 -28.53 -1.16
C GLY A 170 6.56 -28.51 -0.04
N LEU A 171 6.95 -28.04 1.16
CA LEU A 171 6.09 -28.08 2.36
C LEU A 171 5.30 -26.79 2.62
N ILE A 172 5.68 -25.69 1.98
CA ILE A 172 5.04 -24.39 2.21
C ILE A 172 4.40 -23.91 0.91
N GLY A 173 3.17 -23.46 1.01
CA GLY A 173 2.44 -22.88 -0.11
C GLY A 173 3.25 -21.76 -0.79
N ARG A 174 3.20 -21.73 -2.11
CA ARG A 174 3.96 -20.75 -2.90
C ARG A 174 3.43 -19.33 -2.73
N GLN A 175 2.13 -19.21 -2.56
CA GLN A 175 1.46 -17.93 -2.38
C GLN A 175 1.37 -17.58 -0.90
N VAL A 176 1.81 -16.37 -0.55
CA VAL A 176 1.64 -15.75 0.75
C VAL A 176 0.60 -14.65 0.61
N ARG A 177 -0.51 -14.78 1.29
CA ARG A 177 -1.52 -13.72 1.37
C ARG A 177 -1.07 -12.68 2.36
N VAL A 178 -1.12 -11.42 1.97
CA VAL A 178 -0.91 -10.26 2.85
C VAL A 178 -2.21 -9.47 2.91
N ASP A 179 -2.69 -9.21 4.10
CA ASP A 179 -3.86 -8.38 4.36
C ASP A 179 -3.43 -7.15 5.18
N VAL A 180 -3.92 -5.99 4.77
CA VAL A 180 -3.55 -4.70 5.35
C VAL A 180 -4.81 -3.96 5.76
N VAL A 181 -4.82 -3.50 7.00
CA VAL A 181 -5.80 -2.54 7.53
C VAL A 181 -5.00 -1.33 7.98
N LEU A 182 -5.31 -0.16 7.43
CA LEU A 182 -4.72 1.11 7.84
C LEU A 182 -5.85 2.04 8.29
N ALA A 183 -5.80 2.45 9.53
CA ALA A 183 -6.61 3.55 10.05
C ALA A 183 -5.70 4.77 10.22
N THR A 184 -6.15 5.91 9.73
CA THR A 184 -5.40 7.16 9.77
C THR A 184 -6.29 8.31 10.23
N ARG A 185 -5.66 9.38 10.72
CA ARG A 185 -6.29 10.66 11.02
C ARG A 185 -5.47 11.77 10.40
N LEU A 186 -6.14 12.85 10.04
CA LEU A 186 -5.47 14.05 9.54
C LEU A 186 -4.47 14.55 10.58
N SER A 187 -3.24 14.80 10.16
CA SER A 187 -2.20 15.35 11.03
C SER A 187 -2.55 16.79 11.44
N SER A 188 -2.28 17.13 12.68
CA SER A 188 -2.57 18.45 13.28
C SER A 188 -1.60 19.49 12.77
#